data_c1107d57f369bde1cbaa29be07d40f0c
#
_entry.id   c1107d57f369bde1cbaa29be07d40f0c
#
_cell.length_a   1.000
_cell.length_b   1.000
_cell.length_c   1.000
_cell.angle_alpha   90.00
_cell.angle_beta   90.00
_cell.angle_gamma   90.00
#
_symmetry.space_group_name_H-M   'P 1'
#
loop_
_entity.id
_entity.type
_entity.pdbx_description
1 polymer ?
#
loop_
_entity_poly.entity_id
_entity_poly.type
_entity_poly.pdbx_seq_one_letter_code
_entity_poly.pdbx_strand_id
1 'polypeptide(L)'
;AKECVKMMLTRDPAQRATAEKVMNHSWMKEDGSAPDVPLDNAVAERIKRFAGMNKLKKMALQVIAKSLSTSEIEGLKELFHSIDTDGSGTITFEELQESLEKQECALPKGEIESMMREMDLDGDGTINYHEFVTATLNQAQLEKDDNMRKAFRYFDKDGNGSISLDELKEAAKEFSMSESDMEEVLKEVDTNGDGSIDYEEFLHMMTQLNERAGVPT
;
A
#
# COMPACT_ATOMS: atom_id res chain seq x y z
N ALA A 1 12.50 -1.96 -21.86
CA ALA A 1 12.78 -1.06 -20.74
C ALA A 1 14.13 -0.35 -20.86
N LYS A 2 15.28 -1.05 -20.78
CA LYS A 2 16.63 -0.45 -20.72
C LYS A 2 16.90 0.58 -21.82
N GLU A 3 16.48 0.32 -23.05
CA GLU A 3 16.67 1.20 -24.20
C GLU A 3 15.81 2.46 -24.11
N CYS A 4 14.55 2.33 -23.70
CA CYS A 4 13.65 3.43 -23.43
C CYS A 4 14.18 4.35 -22.33
N VAL A 5 14.61 3.79 -21.21
CA VAL A 5 15.25 4.55 -20.10
C VAL A 5 16.53 5.25 -20.57
N LYS A 6 17.37 4.60 -21.37
CA LYS A 6 18.60 5.16 -21.93
C LYS A 6 18.35 6.39 -22.80
N MET A 7 17.26 6.38 -23.59
CA MET A 7 16.84 7.52 -24.41
C MET A 7 16.39 8.70 -23.55
N MET A 8 15.70 8.46 -22.44
CA MET A 8 15.25 9.49 -21.50
C MET A 8 16.39 10.11 -20.70
N LEU A 9 17.42 9.30 -20.36
CA LEU A 9 18.57 9.71 -19.54
C LEU A 9 19.76 10.21 -20.38
N THR A 10 19.59 10.47 -21.68
CA THR A 10 20.65 11.07 -22.51
C THR A 10 21.08 12.41 -21.93
N ARG A 11 22.39 12.58 -21.67
CA ARG A 11 22.95 13.78 -21.00
C ARG A 11 22.75 15.04 -21.83
N ASP A 12 22.97 14.96 -23.15
CA ASP A 12 22.77 16.08 -24.04
C ASP A 12 21.27 16.32 -24.27
N PRO A 13 20.73 17.48 -23.85
CA PRO A 13 19.29 17.79 -24.02
C PRO A 13 18.84 17.79 -25.50
N ALA A 14 19.75 18.13 -26.43
CA ALA A 14 19.45 18.16 -27.87
C ALA A 14 19.32 16.74 -28.49
N GLN A 15 19.96 15.75 -27.85
CA GLN A 15 19.92 14.34 -28.25
C GLN A 15 18.93 13.52 -27.43
N ARG A 16 18.41 14.11 -26.33
CA ARG A 16 17.44 13.43 -25.46
C ARG A 16 16.11 13.23 -26.19
N ALA A 17 15.55 12.04 -26.05
CA ALA A 17 14.26 11.77 -26.66
C ALA A 17 13.17 12.70 -26.09
N THR A 18 12.33 13.23 -26.99
CA THR A 18 11.13 13.96 -26.61
C THR A 18 10.10 13.02 -25.97
N ALA A 19 9.17 13.57 -25.17
CA ALA A 19 8.08 12.80 -24.60
C ALA A 19 7.31 12.00 -25.66
N GLU A 20 7.01 12.61 -26.81
CA GLU A 20 6.35 11.98 -27.93
C GLU A 20 7.15 10.77 -28.48
N LYS A 21 8.48 10.90 -28.59
CA LYS A 21 9.34 9.81 -29.05
C LYS A 21 9.39 8.65 -28.03
N VAL A 22 9.34 8.97 -26.74
CA VAL A 22 9.27 7.96 -25.67
C VAL A 22 7.92 7.24 -25.70
N MET A 23 6.81 7.96 -25.82
CA MET A 23 5.46 7.39 -25.92
C MET A 23 5.30 6.46 -27.13
N ASN A 24 5.98 6.79 -28.24
CA ASN A 24 5.95 5.96 -29.45
C ASN A 24 6.97 4.80 -29.44
N HIS A 25 7.75 4.64 -28.38
CA HIS A 25 8.68 3.52 -28.25
C HIS A 25 7.92 2.20 -28.11
N SER A 26 8.41 1.13 -28.78
CA SER A 26 7.76 -0.19 -28.77
C SER A 26 7.48 -0.76 -27.37
N TRP A 27 8.24 -0.35 -26.39
CA TRP A 27 8.05 -0.76 -24.98
C TRP A 27 6.89 -0.04 -24.27
N MET A 28 6.49 1.16 -24.76
CA MET A 28 5.45 2.00 -24.18
C MET A 28 4.08 1.87 -24.87
N LYS A 29 4.01 1.16 -25.99
CA LYS A 29 2.74 0.96 -26.72
C LYS A 29 1.88 -0.11 -26.05
N GLU A 30 0.54 0.00 -26.16
CA GLU A 30 -0.43 -0.98 -25.66
C GLU A 30 -0.14 -2.41 -26.15
N ASP A 31 0.26 -2.57 -27.43
CA ASP A 31 0.71 -3.85 -28.02
C ASP A 31 2.25 -3.98 -28.04
N GLY A 32 2.93 -3.34 -27.11
CA GLY A 32 4.38 -3.20 -27.12
C GLY A 32 5.13 -4.37 -26.48
N SER A 33 6.47 -4.24 -26.47
CA SER A 33 7.37 -5.24 -25.86
C SER A 33 7.51 -5.13 -24.34
N ALA A 34 6.70 -4.29 -23.66
CA ALA A 34 6.60 -4.34 -22.21
C ALA A 34 5.97 -5.68 -21.83
N PRO A 35 6.56 -6.43 -20.88
CA PRO A 35 5.92 -7.64 -20.42
C PRO A 35 4.58 -7.26 -19.76
N ASP A 36 3.53 -7.96 -20.17
CA ASP A 36 2.22 -7.91 -19.54
C ASP A 36 2.30 -8.67 -18.21
N VAL A 37 2.95 -8.03 -17.22
CA VAL A 37 3.28 -8.67 -15.96
C VAL A 37 2.36 -8.11 -14.89
N PRO A 38 1.35 -8.87 -14.45
CA PRO A 38 0.32 -8.35 -13.53
C PRO A 38 0.85 -7.96 -12.16
N LEU A 39 1.81 -8.71 -11.61
CA LEU A 39 2.35 -8.47 -10.26
C LEU A 39 3.88 -8.42 -10.34
N ASP A 40 4.50 -7.26 -10.31
CA ASP A 40 5.96 -7.18 -10.27
C ASP A 40 6.47 -7.45 -8.84
N ASN A 41 7.76 -7.81 -8.68
CA ASN A 41 8.39 -8.04 -7.38
C ASN A 41 8.19 -6.84 -6.42
N ALA A 42 8.07 -5.62 -6.95
CA ALA A 42 7.85 -4.44 -6.12
C ALA A 42 6.47 -4.42 -5.45
N VAL A 43 5.45 -4.98 -6.09
CA VAL A 43 4.11 -5.10 -5.49
C VAL A 43 4.12 -6.19 -4.41
N ALA A 44 4.71 -7.35 -4.68
CA ALA A 44 4.86 -8.40 -3.68
C ALA A 44 5.62 -7.90 -2.43
N GLU A 45 6.68 -7.12 -2.62
CA GLU A 45 7.42 -6.49 -1.52
C GLU A 45 6.59 -5.45 -0.74
N ARG A 46 5.70 -4.71 -1.42
CA ARG A 46 4.77 -3.79 -0.74
C ARG A 46 3.78 -4.55 0.13
N ILE A 47 3.21 -5.64 -0.38
CA ILE A 47 2.28 -6.49 0.38
C ILE A 47 2.99 -7.09 1.60
N LYS A 48 4.21 -7.62 1.44
CA LYS A 48 5.01 -8.12 2.58
C LYS A 48 5.28 -7.04 3.62
N ARG A 49 5.59 -5.84 3.18
CA ARG A 49 5.79 -4.69 4.08
C ARG A 49 4.50 -4.31 4.81
N PHE A 50 3.38 -4.28 4.11
CA PHE A 50 2.08 -4.01 4.68
C PHE A 50 1.71 -5.04 5.76
N ALA A 51 1.98 -6.32 5.53
CA ALA A 51 1.74 -7.39 6.50
C ALA A 51 2.41 -7.12 7.86
N GLY A 52 3.62 -6.57 7.87
CA GLY A 52 4.36 -6.23 9.10
C GLY A 52 3.93 -4.92 9.79
N MET A 53 2.98 -4.15 9.26
CA MET A 53 2.58 -2.86 9.82
C MET A 53 1.65 -3.05 11.03
N ASN A 54 1.73 -2.11 12.00
CA ASN A 54 0.78 -2.08 13.10
C ASN A 54 -0.63 -1.65 12.62
N LYS A 55 -1.63 -1.91 13.46
CA LYS A 55 -3.03 -1.71 13.10
C LYS A 55 -3.39 -0.24 12.81
N LEU A 56 -2.85 0.71 13.57
CA LEU A 56 -3.10 2.14 13.31
C LEU A 56 -2.53 2.56 11.96
N LYS A 57 -1.33 2.08 11.61
CA LYS A 57 -0.74 2.36 10.30
C LYS A 57 -1.59 1.80 9.17
N LYS A 58 -2.11 0.57 9.31
CA LYS A 58 -3.04 -0.03 8.33
C LYS A 58 -4.32 0.79 8.18
N MET A 59 -4.94 1.25 9.30
CA MET A 59 -6.10 2.14 9.26
C MET A 59 -5.78 3.47 8.57
N ALA A 60 -4.65 4.10 8.91
CA ALA A 60 -4.21 5.34 8.26
C ALA A 60 -4.02 5.19 6.75
N LEU A 61 -3.46 4.06 6.31
CA LEU A 61 -3.31 3.73 4.89
C LEU A 61 -4.65 3.58 4.18
N GLN A 62 -5.66 3.00 4.83
CA GLN A 62 -7.02 2.93 4.28
C GLN A 62 -7.64 4.33 4.10
N VAL A 63 -7.46 5.22 5.08
CA VAL A 63 -7.94 6.61 4.97
C VAL A 63 -7.26 7.32 3.80
N ILE A 64 -5.94 7.14 3.66
CA ILE A 64 -5.18 7.70 2.53
C ILE A 64 -5.69 7.11 1.21
N ALA A 65 -5.83 5.78 1.10
CA ALA A 65 -6.31 5.11 -0.11
C ALA A 65 -7.68 5.64 -0.56
N LYS A 66 -8.62 5.82 0.37
CA LYS A 66 -9.95 6.40 0.10
C LYS A 66 -9.89 7.87 -0.36
N SER A 67 -8.83 8.60 -0.02
CA SER A 67 -8.66 10.02 -0.37
C SER A 67 -7.93 10.26 -1.69
N LEU A 68 -7.32 9.23 -2.28
CA LEU A 68 -6.59 9.33 -3.53
C LEU A 68 -7.55 9.49 -4.72
N SER A 69 -7.13 10.29 -5.70
CA SER A 69 -7.86 10.44 -6.96
C SER A 69 -7.76 9.18 -7.83
N THR A 70 -8.74 8.98 -8.70
CA THR A 70 -8.74 7.84 -9.66
C THR A 70 -7.45 7.79 -10.47
N SER A 71 -6.92 8.95 -10.91
CA SER A 71 -5.68 9.02 -11.68
C SER A 71 -4.42 8.59 -10.88
N GLU A 72 -4.44 8.70 -9.56
CA GLU A 72 -3.32 8.27 -8.72
C GLU A 72 -3.29 6.75 -8.49
N ILE A 73 -4.42 6.08 -8.66
CA ILE A 73 -4.58 4.64 -8.40
C ILE A 73 -4.97 3.85 -9.65
N GLU A 74 -5.02 4.46 -10.83
CA GLU A 74 -5.46 3.83 -12.10
C GLU A 74 -4.62 2.59 -12.43
N GLY A 75 -3.29 2.68 -12.32
CA GLY A 75 -2.41 1.52 -12.53
C GLY A 75 -2.63 0.39 -11.52
N LEU A 76 -3.04 0.70 -10.28
CA LEU A 76 -3.41 -0.33 -9.28
C LEU A 76 -4.76 -0.96 -9.60
N LYS A 77 -5.66 -0.23 -10.24
CA LYS A 77 -6.95 -0.75 -10.69
C LYS A 77 -6.76 -1.77 -11.83
N GLU A 78 -5.93 -1.45 -12.81
CA GLU A 78 -5.59 -2.37 -13.89
C GLU A 78 -4.92 -3.63 -13.34
N LEU A 79 -3.99 -3.46 -12.40
CA LEU A 79 -3.33 -4.57 -11.73
C LEU A 79 -4.32 -5.45 -10.96
N PHE A 80 -5.24 -4.86 -10.21
CA PHE A 80 -6.31 -5.59 -9.51
C PHE A 80 -7.11 -6.45 -10.48
N HIS A 81 -7.60 -5.86 -11.58
CA HIS A 81 -8.37 -6.60 -12.58
C HIS A 81 -7.58 -7.69 -13.31
N SER A 82 -6.26 -7.57 -13.40
CA SER A 82 -5.41 -8.62 -13.98
C SER A 82 -5.25 -9.84 -13.06
N ILE A 83 -5.48 -9.66 -11.76
CA ILE A 83 -5.44 -10.73 -10.74
C ILE A 83 -6.84 -11.32 -10.54
N ASP A 84 -7.87 -10.47 -10.44
CA ASP A 84 -9.29 -10.81 -10.39
C ASP A 84 -9.73 -11.36 -11.77
N THR A 85 -9.44 -12.63 -12.00
CA THR A 85 -9.60 -13.26 -13.33
C THR A 85 -11.05 -13.60 -13.67
N ASP A 86 -11.88 -13.81 -12.67
CA ASP A 86 -13.30 -14.12 -12.83
C ASP A 86 -14.20 -12.87 -12.82
N GLY A 87 -13.62 -11.68 -12.51
CA GLY A 87 -14.33 -10.41 -12.46
C GLY A 87 -15.32 -10.32 -11.29
N SER A 88 -15.08 -11.06 -10.21
CA SER A 88 -15.93 -11.06 -9.01
C SER A 88 -15.88 -9.74 -8.24
N GLY A 89 -14.83 -8.94 -8.43
CA GLY A 89 -14.55 -7.71 -7.69
C GLY A 89 -13.74 -7.95 -6.42
N THR A 90 -13.29 -9.19 -6.19
CA THR A 90 -12.42 -9.59 -5.09
C THR A 90 -11.32 -10.52 -5.59
N ILE A 91 -10.18 -10.54 -4.92
CA ILE A 91 -9.08 -11.48 -5.21
C ILE A 91 -9.14 -12.61 -4.19
N THR A 92 -9.25 -13.83 -4.69
CA THR A 92 -9.20 -15.06 -3.91
C THR A 92 -7.75 -15.52 -3.69
N PHE A 93 -7.56 -16.47 -2.76
CA PHE A 93 -6.26 -17.10 -2.54
C PHE A 93 -5.69 -17.74 -3.82
N GLU A 94 -6.54 -18.44 -4.56
CA GLU A 94 -6.17 -19.14 -5.79
C GLU A 94 -5.71 -18.16 -6.88
N GLU A 95 -6.38 -17.04 -7.05
CA GLU A 95 -6.02 -16.00 -8.01
C GLU A 95 -4.71 -15.30 -7.64
N LEU A 96 -4.53 -14.98 -6.36
CA LEU A 96 -3.26 -14.40 -5.88
C LEU A 96 -2.11 -15.37 -6.08
N GLN A 97 -2.28 -16.66 -5.73
CA GLN A 97 -1.28 -17.69 -5.92
C GLN A 97 -0.93 -17.85 -7.41
N GLU A 98 -1.92 -17.99 -8.28
CA GLU A 98 -1.70 -18.12 -9.73
C GLU A 98 -0.98 -16.90 -10.31
N SER A 99 -1.34 -15.70 -9.86
CA SER A 99 -0.69 -14.46 -10.29
C SER A 99 0.78 -14.41 -9.87
N LEU A 100 1.11 -14.84 -8.65
CA LEU A 100 2.49 -14.92 -8.15
C LEU A 100 3.31 -15.98 -8.86
N GLU A 101 2.73 -17.15 -9.16
CA GLU A 101 3.39 -18.24 -9.88
C GLU A 101 3.74 -17.84 -11.34
N LYS A 102 2.87 -17.12 -12.02
CA LYS A 102 3.13 -16.57 -13.37
C LYS A 102 4.34 -15.62 -13.41
N GLN A 103 4.73 -15.08 -12.27
CA GLN A 103 5.84 -14.11 -12.11
C GLN A 103 7.17 -14.76 -11.75
N GLU A 104 7.29 -16.09 -11.79
CA GLU A 104 8.44 -16.81 -11.24
C GLU A 104 8.73 -16.48 -9.76
N CYS A 105 7.77 -15.88 -9.06
CA CYS A 105 7.83 -15.59 -7.64
C CYS A 105 7.13 -16.70 -6.86
N ALA A 106 7.74 -17.90 -6.87
CA ALA A 106 7.21 -19.05 -6.16
C ALA A 106 7.37 -18.84 -4.63
N LEU A 107 6.35 -18.27 -4.01
CA LEU A 107 6.27 -18.16 -2.55
C LEU A 107 5.69 -19.47 -1.96
N PRO A 108 6.16 -19.90 -0.77
CA PRO A 108 5.52 -20.98 -0.05
C PRO A 108 4.05 -20.68 0.22
N LYS A 109 3.18 -21.70 0.11
CA LYS A 109 1.73 -21.56 0.33
C LYS A 109 1.40 -20.82 1.64
N GLY A 110 2.08 -21.14 2.74
CA GLY A 110 1.87 -20.48 4.03
C GLY A 110 2.23 -18.99 4.05
N GLU A 111 3.14 -18.56 3.19
CA GLU A 111 3.47 -17.13 3.04
C GLU A 111 2.36 -16.39 2.29
N ILE A 112 1.79 -16.99 1.25
CA ILE A 112 0.65 -16.44 0.51
C ILE A 112 -0.59 -16.37 1.43
N GLU A 113 -0.84 -17.42 2.23
CA GLU A 113 -1.93 -17.42 3.22
C GLU A 113 -1.75 -16.32 4.26
N SER A 114 -0.51 -16.06 4.68
CA SER A 114 -0.21 -14.96 5.61
C SER A 114 -0.44 -13.61 4.94
N MET A 115 -0.01 -13.42 3.69
CA MET A 115 -0.25 -12.19 2.93
C MET A 115 -1.75 -11.92 2.77
N MET A 116 -2.55 -12.92 2.40
CA MET A 116 -4.00 -12.82 2.31
C MET A 116 -4.62 -12.34 3.61
N ARG A 117 -4.31 -13.01 4.72
CA ARG A 117 -4.84 -12.69 6.06
C ARG A 117 -4.51 -11.27 6.51
N GLU A 118 -3.32 -10.78 6.15
CA GLU A 118 -2.87 -9.44 6.54
C GLU A 118 -3.46 -8.34 5.66
N MET A 119 -3.85 -8.66 4.42
CA MET A 119 -4.51 -7.75 3.49
C MET A 119 -6.02 -7.71 3.70
N ASP A 120 -6.63 -8.84 4.06
CA ASP A 120 -8.04 -9.01 4.40
C ASP A 120 -8.32 -8.33 5.75
N LEU A 121 -8.77 -7.09 5.70
CA LEU A 121 -8.93 -6.23 6.87
C LEU A 121 -10.34 -6.36 7.49
N ASP A 122 -11.32 -6.80 6.72
CA ASP A 122 -12.69 -7.03 7.17
C ASP A 122 -12.97 -8.49 7.54
N GLY A 123 -12.03 -9.41 7.20
CA GLY A 123 -12.07 -10.81 7.60
C GLY A 123 -13.05 -11.66 6.80
N ASP A 124 -13.38 -11.26 5.56
CA ASP A 124 -14.30 -11.97 4.69
C ASP A 124 -13.67 -13.14 3.93
N GLY A 125 -12.33 -13.26 3.99
CA GLY A 125 -11.52 -14.32 3.36
C GLY A 125 -11.11 -14.01 1.92
N THR A 126 -11.42 -12.83 1.41
CA THR A 126 -11.01 -12.35 0.09
C THR A 126 -10.36 -10.98 0.19
N ILE A 127 -9.80 -10.46 -0.89
CA ILE A 127 -9.21 -9.12 -0.91
C ILE A 127 -10.01 -8.26 -1.88
N ASN A 128 -10.75 -7.31 -1.34
CA ASN A 128 -11.47 -6.34 -2.16
C ASN A 128 -10.53 -5.27 -2.73
N TYR A 129 -11.04 -4.46 -3.66
CA TYR A 129 -10.24 -3.43 -4.34
C TYR A 129 -9.61 -2.40 -3.37
N HIS A 130 -10.32 -1.99 -2.31
CA HIS A 130 -9.77 -1.02 -1.35
C HIS A 130 -8.65 -1.60 -0.50
N GLU A 131 -8.76 -2.85 -0.10
CA GLU A 131 -7.73 -3.58 0.62
C GLU A 131 -6.48 -3.76 -0.23
N PHE A 132 -6.68 -4.15 -1.50
CA PHE A 132 -5.59 -4.28 -2.46
C PHE A 132 -4.84 -2.95 -2.66
N VAL A 133 -5.57 -1.85 -2.92
CA VAL A 133 -4.95 -0.52 -3.06
C VAL A 133 -4.20 -0.14 -1.79
N THR A 134 -4.82 -0.34 -0.61
CA THR A 134 -4.22 -0.02 0.68
C THR A 134 -2.88 -0.73 0.88
N ALA A 135 -2.83 -2.05 0.59
CA ALA A 135 -1.63 -2.87 0.78
C ALA A 135 -0.54 -2.59 -0.26
N THR A 136 -0.91 -2.06 -1.43
CA THR A 136 0.00 -1.85 -2.57
C THR A 136 0.40 -0.40 -2.80
N LEU A 137 -0.06 0.55 -1.98
CA LEU A 137 0.36 1.95 -2.05
C LEU A 137 1.89 2.09 -2.02
N ASN A 138 2.40 2.99 -2.85
CA ASN A 138 3.84 3.27 -2.86
C ASN A 138 4.22 4.33 -1.81
N GLN A 139 5.49 4.30 -1.39
CA GLN A 139 6.03 5.19 -0.38
C GLN A 139 5.84 6.69 -0.73
N ALA A 140 5.99 7.04 -2.01
CA ALA A 140 5.86 8.43 -2.44
C ALA A 140 4.43 8.98 -2.34
N GLN A 141 3.41 8.11 -2.38
CA GLN A 141 2.02 8.50 -2.13
C GLN A 141 1.75 8.69 -0.63
N LEU A 142 2.42 7.88 0.21
CA LEU A 142 2.31 7.98 1.66
C LEU A 142 3.00 9.22 2.21
N GLU A 143 4.19 9.56 1.71
CA GLU A 143 5.02 10.67 2.20
C GLU A 143 4.51 12.07 1.79
N LYS A 144 3.42 12.17 1.03
CA LYS A 144 2.78 13.45 0.77
C LYS A 144 2.21 14.02 2.07
N ASP A 145 2.70 15.19 2.49
CA ASP A 145 2.28 15.86 3.72
C ASP A 145 0.75 16.04 3.82
N ASP A 146 0.10 16.34 2.69
CA ASP A 146 -1.36 16.45 2.62
C ASP A 146 -2.07 15.14 2.98
N ASN A 147 -1.53 13.99 2.56
CA ASN A 147 -2.12 12.68 2.86
C ASN A 147 -1.95 12.32 4.33
N MET A 148 -0.77 12.60 4.90
CA MET A 148 -0.50 12.40 6.32
C MET A 148 -1.42 13.26 7.19
N ARG A 149 -1.59 14.55 6.84
CA ARG A 149 -2.51 15.45 7.56
C ARG A 149 -3.96 15.03 7.44
N LYS A 150 -4.40 14.53 6.28
CA LYS A 150 -5.76 13.99 6.10
C LYS A 150 -5.99 12.78 6.99
N ALA A 151 -5.03 11.83 7.01
CA ALA A 151 -5.12 10.66 7.85
C ALA A 151 -5.15 11.03 9.33
N PHE A 152 -4.26 11.91 9.79
CA PHE A 152 -4.24 12.36 11.17
C PHE A 152 -5.58 13.00 11.58
N ARG A 153 -6.10 13.95 10.79
CA ARG A 153 -7.39 14.62 11.06
C ARG A 153 -8.60 13.70 11.04
N TYR A 154 -8.49 12.57 10.38
CA TYR A 154 -9.55 11.57 10.39
C TYR A 154 -9.68 10.91 11.76
N PHE A 155 -8.56 10.72 12.45
CA PHE A 155 -8.52 10.16 13.81
C PHE A 155 -8.72 11.24 14.87
N ASP A 156 -8.09 12.40 14.75
CA ASP A 156 -8.27 13.58 15.62
C ASP A 156 -9.62 14.24 15.29
N LYS A 157 -10.70 13.69 15.86
CA LYS A 157 -12.08 14.08 15.53
C LYS A 157 -12.49 15.40 16.18
N ASP A 158 -11.97 15.69 17.35
CA ASP A 158 -12.25 16.95 18.06
C ASP A 158 -11.32 18.10 17.63
N GLY A 159 -10.27 17.79 16.86
CA GLY A 159 -9.33 18.77 16.31
C GLY A 159 -8.41 19.39 17.34
N ASN A 160 -8.15 18.68 18.45
CA ASN A 160 -7.31 19.18 19.55
C ASN A 160 -5.80 19.06 19.24
N GLY A 161 -5.41 18.37 18.15
CA GLY A 161 -4.04 18.16 17.70
C GLY A 161 -3.39 16.90 18.26
N SER A 162 -4.14 16.04 18.93
CA SER A 162 -3.70 14.72 19.37
C SER A 162 -4.81 13.67 19.17
N ILE A 163 -4.44 12.40 19.04
CA ILE A 163 -5.36 11.28 18.90
C ILE A 163 -5.43 10.57 20.25
N SER A 164 -6.57 10.63 20.90
CA SER A 164 -6.84 9.97 22.18
C SER A 164 -7.17 8.49 22.00
N LEU A 165 -7.09 7.71 23.09
CA LEU A 165 -7.51 6.31 23.09
C LEU A 165 -8.98 6.12 22.69
N ASP A 166 -9.86 7.04 23.10
CA ASP A 166 -11.28 6.97 22.76
C ASP A 166 -11.51 7.17 21.25
N GLU A 167 -10.80 8.09 20.64
CA GLU A 167 -10.82 8.33 19.20
C GLU A 167 -10.26 7.13 18.42
N LEU A 168 -9.18 6.50 18.91
CA LEU A 168 -8.66 5.27 18.33
C LEU A 168 -9.68 4.14 18.41
N LYS A 169 -10.36 3.96 19.54
CA LYS A 169 -11.41 2.94 19.71
C LYS A 169 -12.62 3.21 18.83
N GLU A 170 -12.99 4.47 18.65
CA GLU A 170 -14.07 4.83 17.73
C GLU A 170 -13.70 4.51 16.28
N ALA A 171 -12.48 4.87 15.86
CA ALA A 171 -11.98 4.52 14.53
C ALA A 171 -11.89 2.99 14.33
N ALA A 172 -11.44 2.24 15.33
CA ALA A 172 -11.35 0.78 15.26
C ALA A 172 -12.68 0.12 14.89
N LYS A 173 -13.82 0.64 15.37
CA LYS A 173 -15.17 0.16 15.01
C LYS A 173 -15.47 0.30 13.53
N GLU A 174 -15.05 1.41 12.92
CA GLU A 174 -15.27 1.67 11.49
C GLU A 174 -14.43 0.73 10.60
N PHE A 175 -13.29 0.25 11.11
CA PHE A 175 -12.38 -0.64 10.41
C PHE A 175 -12.48 -2.11 10.83
N SER A 176 -13.54 -2.50 11.54
CA SER A 176 -13.75 -3.87 12.05
C SER A 176 -12.60 -4.41 12.89
N MET A 177 -11.87 -3.52 13.57
CA MET A 177 -10.75 -3.87 14.43
C MET A 177 -11.16 -3.96 15.90
N SER A 178 -10.43 -4.75 16.68
CA SER A 178 -10.69 -4.90 18.12
C SER A 178 -10.31 -3.65 18.89
N GLU A 179 -11.19 -3.18 19.79
CA GLU A 179 -10.90 -2.05 20.68
C GLU A 179 -9.72 -2.34 21.63
N SER A 180 -9.53 -3.62 22.02
CA SER A 180 -8.42 -4.01 22.91
C SER A 180 -7.05 -3.80 22.26
N ASP A 181 -6.97 -3.91 20.93
CA ASP A 181 -5.71 -3.72 20.21
C ASP A 181 -5.28 -2.25 20.21
N MET A 182 -6.22 -1.31 20.39
CA MET A 182 -5.93 0.12 20.40
C MET A 182 -5.12 0.56 21.61
N GLU A 183 -5.25 -0.12 22.74
CA GLU A 183 -4.42 0.14 23.92
C GLU A 183 -2.95 -0.28 23.70
N GLU A 184 -2.74 -1.38 22.97
CA GLU A 184 -1.39 -1.81 22.60
C GLU A 184 -0.78 -0.86 21.56
N VAL A 185 -1.57 -0.45 20.57
CA VAL A 185 -1.15 0.51 19.55
C VAL A 185 -0.76 1.84 20.19
N LEU A 186 -1.59 2.37 21.11
CA LEU A 186 -1.27 3.60 21.83
C LEU A 186 0.07 3.49 22.55
N LYS A 187 0.28 2.43 23.32
CA LYS A 187 1.56 2.20 24.04
C LYS A 187 2.78 2.05 23.13
N GLU A 188 2.59 1.58 21.89
CA GLU A 188 3.67 1.44 20.92
C GLU A 188 4.04 2.78 20.28
N VAL A 189 3.06 3.63 20.02
CA VAL A 189 3.21 4.87 19.26
C VAL A 189 3.45 6.09 20.16
N ASP A 190 2.80 6.16 21.32
CA ASP A 190 2.99 7.20 22.34
C ASP A 190 4.39 7.08 22.94
N THR A 191 5.32 7.86 22.43
CA THR A 191 6.73 7.84 22.84
C THR A 191 7.01 8.77 24.02
N ASN A 192 6.19 9.81 24.20
CA ASN A 192 6.34 10.78 25.28
C ASN A 192 5.61 10.36 26.55
N GLY A 193 4.66 9.38 26.46
CA GLY A 193 3.92 8.80 27.58
C GLY A 193 2.81 9.70 28.11
N ASP A 194 2.26 10.60 27.29
CA ASP A 194 1.19 11.52 27.71
C ASP A 194 -0.22 10.92 27.57
N GLY A 195 -0.34 9.73 26.99
CA GLY A 195 -1.60 8.98 26.82
C GLY A 195 -2.37 9.35 25.57
N SER A 196 -1.76 10.07 24.63
CA SER A 196 -2.31 10.41 23.32
C SER A 196 -1.23 10.29 22.24
N ILE A 197 -1.62 10.38 20.96
CA ILE A 197 -0.67 10.38 19.84
C ILE A 197 -0.71 11.75 19.19
N ASP A 198 0.37 12.50 19.31
CA ASP A 198 0.50 13.76 18.61
C ASP A 198 0.89 13.59 17.12
N TYR A 199 0.93 14.69 16.37
CA TYR A 199 1.23 14.61 14.94
C TYR A 199 2.67 14.16 14.65
N GLU A 200 3.63 14.47 15.51
CA GLU A 200 5.03 14.06 15.33
C GLU A 200 5.20 12.56 15.58
N GLU A 201 4.55 12.01 16.59
CA GLU A 201 4.50 10.57 16.90
C GLU A 201 3.78 9.80 15.78
N PHE A 202 2.66 10.35 15.27
CA PHE A 202 1.95 9.79 14.13
C PHE A 202 2.85 9.75 12.88
N LEU A 203 3.52 10.85 12.54
CA LEU A 203 4.46 10.91 11.43
C LEU A 203 5.61 9.92 11.61
N HIS A 204 6.16 9.84 12.82
CA HIS A 204 7.23 8.90 13.14
C HIS A 204 6.80 7.46 12.88
N MET A 205 5.62 7.06 13.40
CA MET A 205 5.04 5.75 13.12
C MET A 205 4.85 5.50 11.63
N MET A 206 4.31 6.48 10.90
CA MET A 206 4.02 6.34 9.46
C MET A 206 5.27 6.22 8.60
N THR A 207 6.35 6.93 8.97
CA THR A 207 7.61 6.96 8.20
C THR A 207 8.57 5.83 8.56
N GLN A 208 8.50 5.28 9.77
CA GLN A 208 9.33 4.12 10.12
C GLN A 208 9.02 2.95 9.18
N LEU A 209 10.04 2.50 8.48
CA LEU A 209 10.06 1.19 7.84
C LEU A 209 10.06 0.16 8.97
N ASN A 210 9.11 -0.77 8.97
CA ASN A 210 9.04 -1.80 10.02
C ASN A 210 10.34 -2.60 10.05
N GLU A 211 11.22 -2.30 10.98
CA GLU A 211 12.43 -3.10 11.28
C GLU A 211 12.09 -4.48 11.87
N ARG A 212 10.80 -4.76 12.14
CA ARG A 212 10.35 -6.04 12.74
C ARG A 212 10.10 -7.18 11.76
N ALA A 213 10.22 -6.98 10.45
CA ALA A 213 10.32 -8.09 9.51
C ALA A 213 11.74 -8.68 9.63
N GLY A 214 11.99 -9.41 10.71
CA GLY A 214 13.25 -10.07 10.96
C GLY A 214 13.60 -11.02 9.82
N VAL A 215 14.55 -10.61 8.99
CA VAL A 215 15.35 -11.54 8.21
C VAL A 215 16.40 -12.06 9.19
N PRO A 216 16.40 -13.34 9.59
CA PRO A 216 17.52 -13.91 10.29
C PRO A 216 18.71 -13.93 9.32
N THR A 217 19.83 -13.33 9.75
CA THR A 217 21.14 -13.42 9.11
C THR A 217 21.60 -14.85 8.91
#